data_109ba772bbe28fb95b1b72cdae5da9b6
#
_entry.id   109ba772bbe28fb95b1b72cdae5da9b6
#
_cell.length_a   1.000
_cell.length_b   1.000
_cell.length_c   1.000
_cell.angle_alpha   90.00
_cell.angle_beta   90.00
_cell.angle_gamma   90.00
#
_symmetry.space_group_name_H-M   'P 1'
#
loop_
_entity.id
_entity.type
_entity.pdbx_description
1 polymer ?
#
loop_
_entity_poly.entity_id
_entity_poly.type
_entity_poly.pdbx_seq_one_letter_code
_entity_poly.pdbx_strand_id
1 'polypeptide(L)'
;MSQTVIYRTARETDRPEWIKLRYELWPHCPIDRHDLEIGQLLKSDGIVAVAEIDGTLAGFSEASIRHDHVEGTRSSPVPYLEGWFVLPTHRNLGIGRGLLNFIKQWAITRGFDELASDAELDNDHGIALHTKLGFAEVGRTVHFVKPLTASQSLRNPSHE
;
A
#
# COMPACT_ATOMS: atom_id res chain seq x y z
N MET A 1 -25.27 -16.17 -6.20
CA MET A 1 -25.44 -15.04 -5.27
C MET A 1 -24.13 -14.23 -5.24
N SER A 2 -24.20 -12.93 -5.42
CA SER A 2 -23.04 -12.08 -5.28
C SER A 2 -22.67 -11.99 -3.79
N GLN A 3 -21.40 -12.24 -3.48
CA GLN A 3 -20.88 -12.07 -2.14
C GLN A 3 -20.82 -10.57 -1.80
N THR A 4 -21.30 -10.20 -0.63
CA THR A 4 -21.21 -8.83 -0.15
C THR A 4 -19.80 -8.56 0.39
N VAL A 5 -19.17 -7.52 -0.12
CA VAL A 5 -17.87 -7.03 0.36
C VAL A 5 -18.11 -5.92 1.36
N ILE A 6 -17.53 -6.04 2.54
CA ILE A 6 -17.53 -5.00 3.57
C ILE A 6 -16.18 -4.32 3.56
N TYR A 7 -16.17 -3.01 3.31
CA TYR A 7 -14.99 -2.17 3.44
C TYR A 7 -15.02 -1.46 4.78
N ARG A 8 -14.01 -1.66 5.57
CA ARG A 8 -13.94 -1.09 6.92
C ARG A 8 -12.50 -0.78 7.33
N THR A 9 -12.35 0.00 8.39
CA THR A 9 -11.05 0.23 9.01
C THR A 9 -10.53 -1.06 9.66
N ALA A 10 -9.25 -1.34 9.49
CA ALA A 10 -8.58 -2.47 10.12
C ALA A 10 -8.57 -2.32 11.65
N ARG A 11 -8.63 -3.45 12.35
CA ARG A 11 -8.63 -3.55 13.82
C ARG A 11 -7.48 -4.43 14.27
N GLU A 12 -7.17 -4.36 15.56
CA GLU A 12 -6.16 -5.25 16.19
C GLU A 12 -6.47 -6.74 15.93
N THR A 13 -7.74 -7.11 15.94
CA THR A 13 -8.18 -8.50 15.70
C THR A 13 -7.94 -8.98 14.27
N ASP A 14 -7.68 -8.08 13.33
CA ASP A 14 -7.35 -8.42 11.93
C ASP A 14 -5.87 -8.79 11.76
N ARG A 15 -5.03 -8.53 12.74
CA ARG A 15 -3.56 -8.65 12.66
C ARG A 15 -3.09 -9.96 12.03
N PRO A 16 -3.54 -11.16 12.43
CA PRO A 16 -3.05 -12.41 11.83
C PRO A 16 -3.31 -12.52 10.32
N GLU A 17 -4.53 -12.18 9.86
CA GLU A 17 -4.86 -12.20 8.42
C GLU A 17 -4.19 -11.06 7.66
N TRP A 18 -4.11 -9.88 8.26
CA TRP A 18 -3.45 -8.72 7.68
C TRP A 18 -1.96 -8.96 7.46
N ILE A 19 -1.26 -9.60 8.40
CA ILE A 19 0.14 -10.03 8.23
C ILE A 19 0.29 -10.94 7.00
N LYS A 20 -0.61 -11.90 6.82
CA LYS A 20 -0.58 -12.81 5.66
C LYS A 20 -0.73 -12.04 4.34
N LEU A 21 -1.66 -11.09 4.26
CA LEU A 21 -1.86 -10.26 3.08
C LEU A 21 -0.64 -9.38 2.81
N ARG A 22 -0.06 -8.77 3.83
CA ARG A 22 1.17 -7.97 3.71
C ARG A 22 2.34 -8.82 3.24
N TYR A 23 2.48 -10.04 3.74
CA TYR A 23 3.54 -10.95 3.33
C TYR A 23 3.42 -11.36 1.85
N GLU A 24 2.22 -11.52 1.33
CA GLU A 24 2.01 -11.78 -0.10
C GLU A 24 2.39 -10.56 -0.97
N LEU A 25 2.12 -9.36 -0.51
CA LEU A 25 2.49 -8.14 -1.23
C LEU A 25 4.00 -7.85 -1.13
N TRP A 26 4.59 -8.03 0.04
CA TRP A 26 6.00 -7.75 0.34
C TRP A 26 6.71 -8.99 0.92
N PRO A 27 6.95 -10.02 0.11
CA PRO A 27 7.50 -11.29 0.60
C PRO A 27 8.95 -11.20 1.08
N HIS A 28 9.67 -10.14 0.70
CA HIS A 28 11.03 -9.88 1.16
C HIS A 28 11.09 -9.29 2.56
N CYS A 29 9.98 -8.78 3.08
CA CYS A 29 9.88 -8.27 4.43
C CYS A 29 9.58 -9.42 5.41
N PRO A 30 10.37 -9.61 6.48
CA PRO A 30 10.12 -10.64 7.47
C PRO A 30 8.79 -10.44 8.21
N ILE A 31 8.19 -11.56 8.66
CA ILE A 31 6.88 -11.54 9.34
C ILE A 31 6.90 -10.70 10.62
N ASP A 32 7.96 -10.77 11.41
CA ASP A 32 8.11 -9.98 12.63
C ASP A 32 8.16 -8.47 12.34
N ARG A 33 8.73 -8.07 11.20
CA ARG A 33 8.71 -6.68 10.75
C ARG A 33 7.31 -6.24 10.32
N HIS A 34 6.57 -7.08 9.63
CA HIS A 34 5.16 -6.81 9.31
C HIS A 34 4.34 -6.57 10.58
N ASP A 35 4.54 -7.42 11.59
CA ASP A 35 3.85 -7.30 12.87
C ASP A 35 4.18 -5.98 13.59
N LEU A 36 5.45 -5.59 13.59
CA LEU A 36 5.90 -4.31 14.16
C LEU A 36 5.27 -3.12 13.43
N GLU A 37 5.29 -3.13 12.10
CA GLU A 37 4.74 -2.06 11.28
C GLU A 37 3.23 -1.90 11.45
N ILE A 38 2.50 -3.01 11.57
CA ILE A 38 1.06 -2.99 11.88
C ILE A 38 0.80 -2.29 13.21
N GLY A 39 1.59 -2.60 14.24
CA GLY A 39 1.49 -1.91 15.53
C GLY A 39 1.71 -0.40 15.43
N GLN A 40 2.62 0.03 14.59
CA GLN A 40 2.86 1.45 14.30
C GLN A 40 1.70 2.09 13.53
N LEU A 41 1.18 1.40 12.51
CA LEU A 41 0.05 1.88 11.71
C LEU A 41 -1.22 2.08 12.55
N LEU A 42 -1.52 1.16 13.44
CA LEU A 42 -2.69 1.25 14.34
C LEU A 42 -2.64 2.46 15.27
N LYS A 43 -1.47 3.04 15.51
CA LYS A 43 -1.26 4.23 16.35
C LYS A 43 -1.00 5.50 15.54
N SER A 44 -0.91 5.40 14.22
CA SER A 44 -0.59 6.52 13.34
C SER A 44 -1.82 7.40 13.03
N ASP A 45 -1.58 8.53 12.39
CA ASP A 45 -2.61 9.40 11.84
C ASP A 45 -3.09 8.98 10.43
N GLY A 46 -2.55 7.88 9.91
CA GLY A 46 -2.98 7.28 8.66
C GLY A 46 -4.26 6.46 8.79
N ILE A 47 -4.53 5.67 7.78
CA ILE A 47 -5.70 4.79 7.73
C ILE A 47 -5.32 3.45 7.09
N VAL A 48 -5.94 2.40 7.56
CA VAL A 48 -5.89 1.09 6.91
C VAL A 48 -7.30 0.61 6.66
N ALA A 49 -7.61 0.30 5.41
CA ALA A 49 -8.86 -0.32 5.02
C ALA A 49 -8.65 -1.81 4.76
N VAL A 50 -9.63 -2.60 5.12
CA VAL A 50 -9.71 -4.02 4.76
C VAL A 50 -11.00 -4.30 4.01
N ALA A 51 -10.95 -5.26 3.11
CA ALA A 51 -12.10 -5.81 2.42
C ALA A 51 -12.43 -7.18 3.02
N GLU A 52 -13.60 -7.29 3.63
CA GLU A 52 -14.06 -8.50 4.31
C GLU A 52 -15.17 -9.16 3.51
N ILE A 53 -15.07 -10.46 3.30
CA ILE A 53 -16.08 -11.30 2.67
C ILE A 53 -16.31 -12.51 3.59
N ASP A 54 -17.55 -12.67 4.06
CA ASP A 54 -17.92 -13.81 4.93
C ASP A 54 -16.97 -13.99 6.14
N GLY A 55 -16.57 -12.89 6.76
CA GLY A 55 -15.70 -12.89 7.93
C GLY A 55 -14.20 -13.10 7.65
N THR A 56 -13.80 -13.15 6.37
CA THR A 56 -12.41 -13.37 5.94
C THR A 56 -11.90 -12.17 5.15
N LEU A 57 -10.65 -11.78 5.33
CA LEU A 57 -10.06 -10.68 4.60
C LEU A 57 -9.65 -11.10 3.19
N ALA A 58 -10.13 -10.36 2.18
CA ALA A 58 -9.79 -10.55 0.78
C ALA A 58 -8.75 -9.56 0.25
N GLY A 59 -8.49 -8.48 0.98
CA GLY A 59 -7.54 -7.46 0.58
C GLY A 59 -7.41 -6.35 1.61
N PHE A 60 -6.45 -5.46 1.38
CA PHE A 60 -6.21 -4.30 2.23
C PHE A 60 -5.65 -3.12 1.45
N SER A 61 -5.75 -1.94 2.01
CA SER A 61 -5.01 -0.75 1.58
C SER A 61 -4.54 0.03 2.79
N GLU A 62 -3.33 0.54 2.72
CA GLU A 62 -2.70 1.33 3.78
C GLU A 62 -2.33 2.70 3.24
N ALA A 63 -2.68 3.75 3.98
CA ALA A 63 -2.30 5.11 3.65
C ALA A 63 -1.71 5.82 4.86
N SER A 64 -0.66 6.59 4.62
CA SER A 64 -0.03 7.47 5.59
C SER A 64 -0.18 8.92 5.16
N ILE A 65 0.17 9.84 6.05
CA ILE A 65 0.32 11.26 5.72
C ILE A 65 1.81 11.55 5.68
N ARG A 66 2.32 11.93 4.51
CA ARG A 66 3.73 12.29 4.35
C ARG A 66 3.90 13.80 4.43
N HIS A 67 4.86 14.23 5.23
CA HIS A 67 5.18 15.63 5.47
C HIS A 67 6.34 16.14 4.62
N ASP A 68 7.17 15.23 4.12
CA ASP A 68 8.25 15.55 3.19
C ASP A 68 7.73 15.73 1.77
N HIS A 69 8.55 16.31 0.91
CA HIS A 69 8.20 16.47 -0.50
C HIS A 69 7.90 15.12 -1.16
N VAL A 70 6.79 15.06 -1.87
CA VAL A 70 6.39 13.92 -2.69
C VAL A 70 6.34 14.36 -4.16
N GLU A 71 7.06 13.64 -5.01
CA GLU A 71 7.16 13.94 -6.43
C GLU A 71 5.78 14.05 -7.09
N GLY A 72 5.61 15.09 -7.89
CA GLY A 72 4.38 15.34 -8.66
C GLY A 72 3.20 15.90 -7.87
N THR A 73 3.34 16.11 -6.56
CA THR A 73 2.28 16.74 -5.74
C THR A 73 2.48 18.24 -5.62
N ARG A 74 1.36 18.96 -5.42
CA ARG A 74 1.34 20.41 -5.24
C ARG A 74 1.23 20.82 -3.77
N SER A 75 0.89 19.88 -2.89
CA SER A 75 0.61 20.15 -1.48
C SER A 75 1.53 19.34 -0.56
N SER A 76 1.72 19.84 0.67
CA SER A 76 2.37 19.16 1.77
C SER A 76 1.69 19.62 3.08
N PRO A 77 1.31 18.72 3.99
CA PRO A 77 1.42 17.26 3.88
C PRO A 77 0.47 16.66 2.84
N VAL A 78 0.73 15.44 2.42
CA VAL A 78 -0.07 14.73 1.42
C VAL A 78 -0.33 13.29 1.84
N PRO A 79 -1.57 12.78 1.67
CA PRO A 79 -1.84 11.37 1.89
C PRO A 79 -1.15 10.53 0.81
N TYR A 80 -0.60 9.40 1.24
CA TYR A 80 0.19 8.50 0.43
C TYR A 80 -0.32 7.07 0.56
N LEU A 81 -0.71 6.46 -0.55
CA LEU A 81 -1.10 5.06 -0.60
C LEU A 81 0.16 4.19 -0.55
N GLU A 82 0.46 3.65 0.63
CA GLU A 82 1.69 2.89 0.90
C GLU A 82 1.60 1.43 0.48
N GLY A 83 0.41 0.84 0.56
CA GLY A 83 0.16 -0.53 0.18
C GLY A 83 -1.27 -0.73 -0.29
N TRP A 84 -1.44 -1.63 -1.27
CA TRP A 84 -2.72 -1.90 -1.89
C TRP A 84 -2.70 -3.29 -2.53
N PHE A 85 -3.47 -4.21 -1.98
CA PHE A 85 -3.40 -5.61 -2.36
C PHE A 85 -4.76 -6.29 -2.27
N VAL A 86 -5.06 -7.13 -3.25
CA VAL A 86 -6.22 -8.03 -3.26
C VAL A 86 -5.72 -9.44 -3.54
N LEU A 87 -6.22 -10.41 -2.79
CA LEU A 87 -5.90 -11.82 -3.02
C LEU A 87 -6.16 -12.19 -4.50
N PRO A 88 -5.25 -12.94 -5.14
CA PRO A 88 -5.42 -13.32 -6.55
C PRO A 88 -6.76 -13.96 -6.88
N THR A 89 -7.30 -14.77 -5.95
CA THR A 89 -8.59 -15.44 -6.10
C THR A 89 -9.79 -14.49 -6.07
N HIS A 90 -9.60 -13.26 -5.64
CA HIS A 90 -10.65 -12.24 -5.48
C HIS A 90 -10.46 -11.04 -6.40
N ARG A 91 -9.54 -11.10 -7.35
CA ARG A 91 -9.29 -10.03 -8.33
C ARG A 91 -10.40 -9.98 -9.39
N ASN A 92 -10.49 -8.83 -10.06
CA ASN A 92 -11.50 -8.54 -11.09
C ASN A 92 -12.96 -8.52 -10.58
N LEU A 93 -13.16 -8.35 -9.27
CA LEU A 93 -14.45 -8.22 -8.62
C LEU A 93 -14.73 -6.79 -8.10
N GLY A 94 -13.86 -5.83 -8.43
CA GLY A 94 -13.99 -4.45 -7.99
C GLY A 94 -13.48 -4.17 -6.57
N ILE A 95 -12.83 -5.13 -5.91
CA ILE A 95 -12.36 -4.99 -4.53
C ILE A 95 -11.23 -3.96 -4.42
N GLY A 96 -10.28 -3.98 -5.36
CA GLY A 96 -9.20 -2.98 -5.40
C GLY A 96 -9.74 -1.56 -5.53
N ARG A 97 -10.73 -1.36 -6.38
CA ARG A 97 -11.43 -0.07 -6.51
C ARG A 97 -12.14 0.34 -5.21
N GLY A 98 -12.80 -0.60 -4.55
CA GLY A 98 -13.49 -0.34 -3.28
C GLY A 98 -12.52 0.06 -2.17
N LEU A 99 -11.39 -0.62 -2.07
CA LEU A 99 -10.32 -0.27 -1.13
C LEU A 99 -9.73 1.11 -1.41
N LEU A 100 -9.48 1.44 -2.68
CA LEU A 100 -9.03 2.77 -3.06
C LEU A 100 -10.06 3.84 -2.74
N ASN A 101 -11.34 3.60 -3.03
CA ASN A 101 -12.41 4.54 -2.72
C ASN A 101 -12.52 4.82 -1.22
N PHE A 102 -12.28 3.83 -0.38
CA PHE A 102 -12.25 4.02 1.07
C PHE A 102 -11.14 5.00 1.48
N ILE A 103 -9.95 4.84 0.96
CA ILE A 103 -8.81 5.75 1.20
C ILE A 103 -9.11 7.15 0.66
N LYS A 104 -9.67 7.25 -0.54
CA LYS A 104 -10.04 8.53 -1.15
C LYS A 104 -11.03 9.31 -0.28
N GLN A 105 -12.07 8.65 0.22
CA GLN A 105 -13.07 9.29 1.09
C GLN A 105 -12.47 9.75 2.40
N TRP A 106 -11.59 8.96 3.00
CA TRP A 106 -10.84 9.37 4.18
C TRP A 106 -10.01 10.63 3.92
N ALA A 107 -9.27 10.68 2.82
CA ALA A 107 -8.44 11.81 2.46
C ALA A 107 -9.29 13.07 2.20
N ILE A 108 -10.38 12.95 1.44
CA ILE A 108 -11.30 14.05 1.13
C ILE A 108 -11.92 14.60 2.42
N THR A 109 -12.39 13.73 3.31
CA THR A 109 -13.00 14.13 4.58
C THR A 109 -12.02 14.91 5.46
N ARG A 110 -10.72 14.64 5.34
CA ARG A 110 -9.66 15.36 6.04
C ARG A 110 -9.19 16.63 5.33
N GLY A 111 -9.81 17.01 4.23
CA GLY A 111 -9.51 18.24 3.50
C GLY A 111 -8.38 18.14 2.48
N PHE A 112 -7.92 16.93 2.17
CA PHE A 112 -6.91 16.73 1.12
C PHE A 112 -7.56 16.65 -0.27
N ASP A 113 -6.87 17.16 -1.27
CA ASP A 113 -7.30 17.16 -2.68
C ASP A 113 -6.36 16.36 -3.59
N GLU A 114 -5.31 15.77 -3.03
CA GLU A 114 -4.37 14.90 -3.72
C GLU A 114 -4.16 13.60 -2.94
N LEU A 115 -3.88 12.52 -3.66
CA LEU A 115 -3.46 11.23 -3.13
C LEU A 115 -2.29 10.73 -3.97
N ALA A 116 -1.14 10.56 -3.36
CA ALA A 116 0.05 10.03 -4.02
C ALA A 116 0.18 8.52 -3.79
N SER A 117 0.93 7.86 -4.66
CA SER A 117 1.24 6.44 -4.57
C SER A 117 2.49 6.13 -5.37
N ASP A 118 2.99 4.91 -5.25
CA ASP A 118 4.05 4.39 -6.09
C ASP A 118 3.82 2.91 -6.45
N ALA A 119 4.60 2.43 -7.39
CA ALA A 119 4.70 1.02 -7.73
C ALA A 119 6.14 0.74 -8.19
N GLU A 120 6.62 -0.48 -7.92
CA GLU A 120 7.91 -0.92 -8.45
C GLU A 120 7.90 -0.88 -9.98
N LEU A 121 9.05 -0.54 -10.58
CA LEU A 121 9.16 -0.39 -12.04
C LEU A 121 8.82 -1.66 -12.83
N ASP A 122 9.02 -2.82 -12.23
CA ASP A 122 8.72 -4.13 -12.81
C ASP A 122 7.31 -4.65 -12.44
N ASN A 123 6.56 -3.91 -11.64
CA ASN A 123 5.19 -4.26 -11.27
C ASN A 123 4.18 -3.75 -12.31
N ASP A 124 4.16 -4.38 -13.48
CA ASP A 124 3.28 -3.99 -14.59
C ASP A 124 1.80 -4.01 -14.21
N HIS A 125 1.38 -5.01 -13.42
CA HIS A 125 0.00 -5.10 -12.94
C HIS A 125 -0.37 -3.92 -12.03
N GLY A 126 0.50 -3.56 -11.10
CA GLY A 126 0.30 -2.43 -10.21
C GLY A 126 0.26 -1.10 -10.96
N ILE A 127 1.16 -0.89 -11.91
CA ILE A 127 1.18 0.31 -12.77
C ILE A 127 -0.12 0.41 -13.58
N ALA A 128 -0.54 -0.67 -14.22
CA ALA A 128 -1.77 -0.70 -15.00
C ALA A 128 -3.01 -0.42 -14.14
N LEU A 129 -3.07 -0.96 -12.93
CA LEU A 129 -4.18 -0.74 -12.01
C LEU A 129 -4.25 0.71 -11.54
N HIS A 130 -3.12 1.33 -11.20
CA HIS A 130 -3.07 2.75 -10.86
C HIS A 130 -3.62 3.61 -12.00
N THR A 131 -3.15 3.40 -13.22
CA THR A 131 -3.61 4.13 -14.40
C THR A 131 -5.09 3.93 -14.66
N LYS A 132 -5.57 2.69 -14.58
CA LYS A 132 -6.98 2.34 -14.77
C LYS A 132 -7.89 3.05 -13.77
N LEU A 133 -7.44 3.23 -12.53
CA LEU A 133 -8.22 3.83 -11.45
C LEU A 133 -7.98 5.33 -11.27
N GLY A 134 -7.33 5.98 -12.24
CA GLY A 134 -7.27 7.43 -12.36
C GLY A 134 -6.01 8.09 -11.82
N PHE A 135 -4.98 7.32 -11.44
CA PHE A 135 -3.67 7.90 -11.14
C PHE A 135 -2.94 8.28 -12.43
N ALA A 136 -2.30 9.42 -12.43
CA ALA A 136 -1.37 9.83 -13.48
C ALA A 136 0.07 9.52 -13.06
N GLU A 137 0.84 8.89 -13.94
CA GLU A 137 2.27 8.70 -13.72
C GLU A 137 2.98 10.06 -13.79
N VAL A 138 3.70 10.43 -12.73
CA VAL A 138 4.34 11.74 -12.61
C VAL A 138 5.87 11.66 -12.64
N GLY A 139 6.45 10.48 -12.52
CA GLY A 139 7.89 10.29 -12.58
C GLY A 139 8.31 8.86 -12.27
N ARG A 140 9.57 8.57 -12.57
CA ARG A 140 10.23 7.30 -12.25
C ARG A 140 11.54 7.59 -11.56
N THR A 141 11.90 6.76 -10.57
CA THR A 141 13.07 6.99 -9.73
C THR A 141 13.97 5.77 -9.69
N VAL A 142 15.27 6.00 -9.70
CA VAL A 142 16.30 4.99 -9.44
C VAL A 142 16.91 5.30 -8.08
N HIS A 143 17.00 4.31 -7.21
CA HIS A 143 17.56 4.46 -5.87
C HIS A 143 19.01 4.01 -5.83
N PHE A 144 19.87 4.76 -5.13
CA PHE A 144 21.28 4.47 -4.97
C PHE A 144 21.66 4.44 -3.50
N VAL A 145 22.50 3.50 -3.10
CA VAL A 145 23.12 3.43 -1.77
C VAL A 145 24.62 3.22 -1.90
N LYS A 146 25.39 3.96 -1.14
CA LYS A 146 26.84 3.77 -1.04
C LYS A 146 27.20 3.45 0.42
N PRO A 147 27.75 2.26 0.71
CA PRO A 147 28.28 1.99 2.04
C PRO A 147 29.52 2.85 2.29
N LEU A 148 29.63 3.40 3.51
CA LEU A 148 30.75 4.28 3.89
C LEU A 148 31.84 3.58 4.67
N THR A 149 31.69 2.27 4.95
CA THR A 149 32.69 1.43 5.60
C THR A 149 33.15 0.32 4.66
N ALA A 150 34.46 0.00 4.68
CA ALA A 150 35.04 -1.01 3.79
C ALA A 150 34.55 -2.45 4.01
N SER A 151 33.85 -2.73 5.14
CA SER A 151 33.30 -4.04 5.49
C SER A 151 31.89 -4.31 4.94
N GLN A 152 31.26 -3.33 4.30
CA GLN A 152 29.91 -3.45 3.75
C GLN A 152 29.93 -3.28 2.22
N SER A 153 30.43 -4.30 1.53
CA SER A 153 30.20 -4.37 0.09
C SER A 153 28.75 -4.76 -0.15
N LEU A 154 27.98 -3.87 -0.76
CA LEU A 154 26.69 -4.26 -1.37
C LEU A 154 27.01 -5.30 -2.44
N ARG A 155 26.55 -6.53 -2.23
CA ARG A 155 26.50 -7.49 -3.31
C ARG A 155 25.44 -6.98 -4.29
N ASN A 156 25.88 -6.39 -5.38
CA ASN A 156 25.01 -6.26 -6.54
C ASN A 156 24.57 -7.67 -6.91
N PRO A 157 23.26 -7.96 -7.03
CA PRO A 157 22.84 -9.16 -7.72
C PRO A 157 23.38 -9.01 -9.13
N SER A 158 24.35 -9.86 -9.47
CA SER A 158 24.83 -9.99 -10.82
C SER A 158 23.65 -10.30 -11.73
N HIS A 159 23.41 -9.42 -12.67
CA HIS A 159 22.62 -9.76 -13.83
C HIS A 159 23.41 -10.80 -14.64
N GLU A 160 23.04 -12.06 -14.55
CA GLU A 160 23.20 -13.05 -15.59
C GLU A 160 21.93 -13.12 -16.41
#